data_7398fa97c41d52825286072ab5cdc995
#
_entry.id   7398fa97c41d52825286072ab5cdc995
#
_cell.length_a   1.000
_cell.length_b   1.000
_cell.length_c   1.000
_cell.angle_alpha   90.00
_cell.angle_beta   90.00
_cell.angle_gamma   90.00
#
_symmetry.space_group_name_H-M   'P 1'
#
loop_
_entity.id
_entity.type
_entity.pdbx_description
1 polymer ?
#
loop_
_entity_poly.entity_id
_entity_poly.type
_entity_poly.pdbx_seq_one_letter_code
_entity_poly.pdbx_strand_id
1 'polypeptide(L)'
;HEDGTVIIYPMFSKNRRKEKRKDLTEKLKNKGYNISKIIDLSSYEKKKQYLEGTGSMILDRKNKICYAALSKRTNEIVLNQLCKLINYKLLKFKAYQSYKNKRKLIYHTNVMMCLADEYAIICLESIDDENEKKLLIKSLNNTKKQIIEISEEQCKSFVGNMLQVKNKKNDKYLIMSETAHK
;
A
#
# COMPACT_ATOMS: atom_id res chain seq x y z
N HIS A 1 -1.85 10.24 -8.45
CA HIS A 1 -3.28 9.94 -8.48
C HIS A 1 -3.88 10.31 -9.83
N GLU A 2 -5.04 9.73 -10.16
CA GLU A 2 -5.74 9.94 -11.45
C GLU A 2 -6.18 11.40 -11.66
N ASP A 3 -6.42 12.13 -10.58
CA ASP A 3 -6.77 13.56 -10.57
C ASP A 3 -5.55 14.50 -10.78
N GLY A 4 -4.39 13.95 -11.10
CA GLY A 4 -3.15 14.71 -11.25
C GLY A 4 -2.45 15.06 -9.93
N THR A 5 -2.90 14.55 -8.78
CA THR A 5 -2.22 14.77 -7.50
C THR A 5 -0.93 13.95 -7.41
N VAL A 6 0.18 14.61 -7.18
CA VAL A 6 1.49 14.02 -6.87
C VAL A 6 1.73 14.09 -5.36
N ILE A 7 2.13 12.97 -4.76
CA ILE A 7 2.41 12.89 -3.32
C ILE A 7 3.87 12.55 -3.10
N ILE A 8 4.55 13.37 -2.29
CA ILE A 8 5.93 13.14 -1.84
C ILE A 8 5.89 12.60 -0.43
N TYR A 9 6.39 11.38 -0.26
CA TYR A 9 6.29 10.63 0.98
C TYR A 9 7.53 10.75 1.88
N PRO A 10 7.36 10.73 3.22
CA PRO A 10 8.48 10.68 4.16
C PRO A 10 9.07 9.28 4.21
N MET A 11 10.34 9.14 3.78
CA MET A 11 11.04 7.87 3.67
C MET A 11 11.83 7.53 4.94
N PHE A 12 11.72 6.28 5.41
CA PHE A 12 12.47 5.77 6.57
C PHE A 12 13.98 5.73 6.28
N SER A 13 14.36 5.12 5.19
CA SER A 13 15.76 4.94 4.81
C SER A 13 16.36 6.22 4.22
N LYS A 14 17.50 6.67 4.77
CA LYS A 14 18.17 7.93 4.34
C LYS A 14 18.57 7.91 2.86
N ASN A 15 19.03 6.78 2.33
CA ASN A 15 19.38 6.64 0.91
C ASN A 15 18.15 6.79 0.00
N ARG A 16 16.99 6.26 0.41
CA ARG A 16 15.74 6.39 -0.35
C ARG A 16 15.17 7.80 -0.37
N ARG A 17 15.57 8.67 0.55
CA ARG A 17 15.18 10.10 0.52
C ARG A 17 15.71 10.82 -0.70
N LYS A 18 16.79 10.30 -1.33
CA LYS A 18 17.34 10.81 -2.59
C LYS A 18 16.44 10.54 -3.80
N GLU A 19 15.47 9.62 -3.69
CA GLU A 19 14.47 9.35 -4.72
C GLU A 19 13.48 10.52 -4.90
N LYS A 20 13.37 11.41 -3.92
CA LYS A 20 12.54 12.62 -3.96
C LYS A 20 13.22 13.70 -4.81
N ARG A 21 13.09 13.57 -6.11
CA ARG A 21 13.70 14.47 -7.08
C ARG A 21 12.83 15.71 -7.30
N LYS A 22 13.40 16.90 -7.20
CA LYS A 22 12.70 18.18 -7.45
C LYS A 22 12.25 18.32 -8.91
N ASP A 23 13.00 17.75 -9.85
CA ASP A 23 12.73 17.79 -11.28
C ASP A 23 11.66 16.79 -11.76
N LEU A 24 11.18 15.90 -10.88
CA LEU A 24 10.25 14.84 -11.27
C LEU A 24 8.90 15.39 -11.78
N THR A 25 8.37 16.40 -11.12
CA THR A 25 7.11 17.07 -11.52
C THR A 25 7.21 17.74 -12.87
N GLU A 26 8.33 18.41 -13.15
CA GLU A 26 8.59 19.01 -14.44
C GLU A 26 8.72 17.96 -15.54
N LYS A 27 9.47 16.90 -15.29
CA LYS A 27 9.59 15.78 -16.23
C LYS A 27 8.26 15.09 -16.53
N LEU A 28 7.39 14.95 -15.54
CA LEU A 28 6.05 14.40 -15.74
C LEU A 28 5.20 15.34 -16.62
N LYS A 29 5.23 16.65 -16.37
CA LYS A 29 4.55 17.65 -17.21
C LYS A 29 5.04 17.61 -18.65
N ASN A 30 6.36 17.55 -18.86
CA ASN A 30 6.97 17.45 -20.18
C ASN A 30 6.60 16.17 -20.94
N LYS A 31 6.20 15.10 -20.21
CA LYS A 31 5.64 13.86 -20.77
C LYS A 31 4.12 13.90 -20.97
N GLY A 32 3.48 15.05 -20.80
CA GLY A 32 2.05 15.23 -21.03
C GLY A 32 1.15 14.88 -19.84
N TYR A 33 1.72 14.61 -18.65
CA TYR A 33 0.90 14.38 -17.46
C TYR A 33 0.39 15.70 -16.89
N ASN A 34 -0.92 15.81 -16.70
CA ASN A 34 -1.50 16.95 -15.99
C ASN A 34 -1.28 16.80 -14.48
N ILE A 35 -0.52 17.73 -13.88
CA ILE A 35 -0.29 17.79 -12.45
C ILE A 35 -1.11 18.94 -11.87
N SER A 36 -2.19 18.57 -11.17
CA SER A 36 -3.14 19.51 -10.55
C SER A 36 -2.69 19.97 -9.17
N LYS A 37 -2.04 19.06 -8.39
CA LYS A 37 -1.68 19.32 -6.99
C LYS A 37 -0.43 18.55 -6.57
N ILE A 38 0.36 19.15 -5.68
CA ILE A 38 1.49 18.47 -5.03
C ILE A 38 1.24 18.48 -3.52
N ILE A 39 1.27 17.28 -2.91
CA ILE A 39 1.20 17.09 -1.46
C ILE A 39 2.57 16.63 -0.99
N ASP A 40 3.28 17.47 -0.25
CA ASP A 40 4.60 17.13 0.31
C ASP A 40 4.49 16.81 1.80
N LEU A 41 4.69 15.52 2.13
CA LEU A 41 4.69 15.01 3.50
C LEU A 41 6.11 14.80 4.03
N SER A 42 7.16 15.18 3.30
CA SER A 42 8.55 14.89 3.65
C SER A 42 9.00 15.54 4.97
N SER A 43 8.33 16.62 5.43
CA SER A 43 8.59 17.27 6.72
C SER A 43 8.43 16.34 7.93
N TYR A 44 7.61 15.28 7.81
CA TYR A 44 7.44 14.27 8.86
C TYR A 44 8.71 13.46 9.14
N GLU A 45 9.68 13.43 8.21
CA GLU A 45 10.99 12.78 8.43
C GLU A 45 11.76 13.39 9.62
N LYS A 46 11.63 14.70 9.85
CA LYS A 46 12.22 15.40 11.00
C LYS A 46 11.65 14.87 12.32
N LYS A 47 10.41 14.40 12.32
CA LYS A 47 9.70 13.82 13.47
C LYS A 47 9.87 12.29 13.56
N LYS A 48 10.71 11.68 12.69
CA LYS A 48 10.88 10.22 12.57
C LYS A 48 9.56 9.48 12.30
N GLN A 49 8.64 10.12 11.60
CA GLN A 49 7.34 9.58 11.18
C GLN A 49 7.39 9.31 9.67
N TYR A 50 7.17 8.06 9.27
CA TYR A 50 7.41 7.63 7.90
C TYR A 50 6.15 7.02 7.28
N LEU A 51 6.04 7.17 5.96
CA LEU A 51 5.02 6.56 5.13
C LEU A 51 5.61 6.36 3.73
N GLU A 52 5.86 5.13 3.34
CA GLU A 52 6.63 4.81 2.12
C GLU A 52 5.74 4.49 0.91
N GLY A 53 4.72 5.31 0.69
CA GLY A 53 3.86 5.23 -0.50
C GLY A 53 3.14 3.88 -0.61
N THR A 54 3.14 3.30 -1.80
CA THR A 54 2.44 2.04 -2.12
C THR A 54 3.02 0.80 -1.44
N GLY A 55 4.19 0.89 -0.81
CA GLY A 55 4.68 -0.15 0.09
C GLY A 55 3.91 -0.17 1.40
N SER A 56 3.69 1.02 1.98
CA SER A 56 3.05 1.19 3.29
C SER A 56 1.54 1.01 3.26
N MET A 57 0.88 1.14 2.12
CA MET A 57 -0.58 1.11 2.02
C MET A 57 -1.06 0.61 0.66
N ILE A 58 -2.26 0.04 0.66
CA ILE A 58 -2.99 -0.37 -0.53
C ILE A 58 -4.23 0.51 -0.66
N LEU A 59 -4.40 1.15 -1.82
CA LEU A 59 -5.50 2.07 -2.07
C LEU A 59 -6.58 1.42 -2.93
N ASP A 60 -7.75 1.21 -2.35
CA ASP A 60 -8.96 0.96 -3.13
C ASP A 60 -9.46 2.29 -3.68
N ARG A 61 -9.05 2.61 -4.89
CA ARG A 61 -9.33 3.90 -5.53
C ARG A 61 -10.82 4.10 -5.80
N LYS A 62 -11.50 3.01 -6.20
CA LYS A 62 -12.93 3.02 -6.52
C LYS A 62 -13.77 3.32 -5.28
N ASN A 63 -13.44 2.69 -4.15
CA ASN A 63 -14.21 2.81 -2.91
C ASN A 63 -13.61 3.84 -1.94
N LYS A 64 -12.52 4.51 -2.30
CA LYS A 64 -11.83 5.51 -1.46
C LYS A 64 -11.43 4.95 -0.08
N ILE A 65 -10.86 3.75 -0.06
CA ILE A 65 -10.37 3.11 1.16
C ILE A 65 -8.85 2.93 1.08
N CYS A 66 -8.18 3.25 2.17
CA CYS A 66 -6.76 3.03 2.37
C CYS A 66 -6.57 1.91 3.39
N TYR A 67 -6.06 0.77 2.98
CA TYR A 67 -5.68 -0.35 3.83
C TYR A 67 -4.20 -0.25 4.20
N ALA A 68 -3.85 -0.33 5.49
CA ALA A 68 -2.47 -0.15 5.91
C ALA A 68 -2.09 -0.95 7.15
N ALA A 69 -1.04 -1.76 7.03
CA ALA A 69 -0.38 -2.42 8.14
C ALA A 69 0.59 -1.44 8.82
N LEU A 70 0.33 -1.13 10.10
CA LEU A 70 1.15 -0.18 10.87
C LEU A 70 2.53 -0.76 11.17
N SER A 71 3.57 0.05 10.99
CA SER A 71 4.97 -0.35 11.21
C SER A 71 5.86 0.87 11.42
N LYS A 72 7.17 0.64 11.60
CA LYS A 72 8.16 1.73 11.59
C LYS A 72 8.20 2.53 10.29
N ARG A 73 7.73 1.95 9.16
CA ARG A 73 7.68 2.59 7.83
C ARG A 73 6.29 3.04 7.44
N THR A 74 5.30 2.84 8.32
CA THR A 74 3.88 3.13 8.09
C THR A 74 3.31 3.75 9.36
N ASN A 75 3.52 5.06 9.53
CA ASN A 75 3.13 5.79 10.72
C ASN A 75 1.67 6.22 10.65
N GLU A 76 0.92 5.97 11.71
CA GLU A 76 -0.51 6.25 11.80
C GLU A 76 -0.86 7.75 11.63
N ILE A 77 -0.05 8.65 12.22
CA ILE A 77 -0.31 10.09 12.14
C ILE A 77 -0.23 10.55 10.69
N VAL A 78 0.80 10.10 9.96
CA VAL A 78 1.00 10.45 8.55
C VAL A 78 -0.10 9.84 7.67
N LEU A 79 -0.50 8.59 7.95
CA LEU A 79 -1.64 7.95 7.27
C LEU A 79 -2.94 8.73 7.45
N ASN A 80 -3.28 9.11 8.68
CA ASN A 80 -4.48 9.90 8.96
C ASN A 80 -4.46 11.24 8.22
N GLN A 81 -3.31 11.93 8.23
CA GLN A 81 -3.15 13.18 7.49
C GLN A 81 -3.32 12.99 5.99
N LEU A 82 -2.65 11.97 5.42
CA LEU A 82 -2.79 11.65 4.01
C LEU A 82 -4.23 11.34 3.65
N CYS A 83 -4.90 10.43 4.36
CA CYS A 83 -6.27 10.01 4.07
C CYS A 83 -7.25 11.19 4.11
N LYS A 84 -7.07 12.16 5.03
CA LYS A 84 -7.83 13.41 5.02
C LYS A 84 -7.59 14.23 3.76
N LEU A 85 -6.31 14.38 3.34
CA LEU A 85 -5.93 15.21 2.18
C LEU A 85 -6.43 14.65 0.84
N ILE A 86 -6.55 13.31 0.73
CA ILE A 86 -7.01 12.64 -0.51
C ILE A 86 -8.45 12.12 -0.41
N ASN A 87 -9.14 12.38 0.72
CA ASN A 87 -10.52 11.96 1.00
C ASN A 87 -10.72 10.44 0.90
N TYR A 88 -9.90 9.69 1.68
CA TYR A 88 -9.99 8.24 1.80
C TYR A 88 -10.33 7.84 3.24
N LYS A 89 -11.14 6.78 3.39
CA LYS A 89 -11.36 6.12 4.67
C LYS A 89 -10.15 5.27 5.01
N LEU A 90 -9.55 5.48 6.19
CA LEU A 90 -8.44 4.64 6.66
C LEU A 90 -8.96 3.38 7.36
N LEU A 91 -8.45 2.23 6.94
CA LEU A 91 -8.54 0.96 7.65
C LEU A 91 -7.11 0.50 7.97
N LYS A 92 -6.73 0.63 9.22
CA LYS A 92 -5.41 0.27 9.74
C LYS A 92 -5.48 -1.01 10.56
N PHE A 93 -4.38 -1.76 10.56
CA PHE A 93 -4.22 -2.99 11.34
C PHE A 93 -2.73 -3.25 11.60
N LYS A 94 -2.42 -4.19 12.48
CA LYS A 94 -1.05 -4.71 12.66
C LYS A 94 -0.93 -6.08 12.01
N ALA A 95 0.17 -6.29 11.30
CA ALA A 95 0.45 -7.57 10.65
C ALA A 95 1.85 -8.07 11.04
N TYR A 96 1.97 -9.36 11.24
CA TYR A 96 3.18 -10.02 11.71
C TYR A 96 3.54 -11.19 10.79
N GLN A 97 4.82 -11.55 10.80
CA GLN A 97 5.33 -12.75 10.16
C GLN A 97 6.12 -13.59 11.16
N SER A 98 6.05 -14.89 11.03
CA SER A 98 6.79 -15.83 11.87
C SER A 98 8.24 -15.94 11.39
N TYR A 99 9.19 -15.74 12.31
CA TYR A 99 10.61 -15.90 12.06
C TYR A 99 11.29 -16.50 13.29
N LYS A 100 11.88 -17.70 13.17
CA LYS A 100 12.56 -18.41 14.28
C LYS A 100 11.70 -18.40 15.58
N ASN A 101 10.48 -18.89 15.48
CA ASN A 101 9.49 -18.97 16.58
C ASN A 101 9.13 -17.63 17.25
N LYS A 102 9.36 -16.50 16.57
CA LYS A 102 8.96 -15.15 17.03
C LYS A 102 8.08 -14.47 16.00
N ARG A 103 7.08 -13.74 16.46
CA ARG A 103 6.26 -12.87 15.62
C ARG A 103 7.01 -11.56 15.40
N LYS A 104 7.29 -11.20 14.15
CA LYS A 104 7.92 -9.95 13.76
C LYS A 104 6.96 -9.11 12.94
N LEU A 105 6.84 -7.84 13.28
CA LEU A 105 5.98 -6.90 12.56
C LEU A 105 6.38 -6.81 11.08
N ILE A 106 5.42 -6.96 10.20
CA ILE A 106 5.59 -6.75 8.77
C ILE A 106 5.83 -5.25 8.52
N TYR A 107 6.86 -4.93 7.76
CA TYR A 107 7.29 -3.54 7.58
C TYR A 107 6.48 -2.77 6.53
N HIS A 108 5.87 -3.46 5.55
CA HIS A 108 5.06 -2.88 4.48
C HIS A 108 3.79 -3.69 4.23
N THR A 109 2.69 -3.03 3.96
CA THR A 109 1.40 -3.66 3.67
C THR A 109 1.46 -4.54 2.41
N ASN A 110 2.18 -4.10 1.37
CA ASN A 110 2.31 -4.84 0.12
C ASN A 110 3.13 -6.14 0.21
N VAL A 111 3.70 -6.45 1.37
CA VAL A 111 4.31 -7.78 1.62
C VAL A 111 3.24 -8.86 1.76
N MET A 112 2.11 -8.50 2.37
CA MET A 112 1.08 -9.46 2.76
C MET A 112 -0.28 -9.25 2.09
N MET A 113 -0.44 -8.18 1.30
CA MET A 113 -1.71 -7.83 0.67
C MET A 113 -1.52 -7.10 -0.65
N CYS A 114 -2.29 -7.49 -1.67
CA CYS A 114 -2.55 -6.66 -2.85
C CYS A 114 -4.05 -6.63 -3.17
N LEU A 115 -4.47 -5.64 -3.95
CA LEU A 115 -5.86 -5.41 -4.31
C LEU A 115 -6.00 -5.23 -5.81
N ALA A 116 -6.92 -5.99 -6.38
CA ALA A 116 -7.38 -5.87 -7.75
C ALA A 116 -8.80 -5.26 -7.81
N ASP A 117 -9.35 -5.13 -9.00
CA ASP A 117 -10.70 -4.59 -9.19
C ASP A 117 -11.77 -5.47 -8.52
N GLU A 118 -11.63 -6.80 -8.59
CA GLU A 118 -12.65 -7.76 -8.18
C GLU A 118 -12.22 -8.62 -6.98
N TYR A 119 -10.93 -8.67 -6.67
CA TYR A 119 -10.42 -9.51 -5.59
C TYR A 119 -9.32 -8.83 -4.78
N ALA A 120 -9.06 -9.37 -3.61
CA ALA A 120 -7.92 -9.07 -2.75
C ALA A 120 -7.15 -10.36 -2.46
N ILE A 121 -5.84 -10.35 -2.69
CA ILE A 121 -4.94 -11.41 -2.24
C ILE A 121 -4.36 -10.97 -0.91
N ILE A 122 -4.51 -11.77 0.13
CA ILE A 122 -4.16 -11.35 1.50
C ILE A 122 -3.78 -12.52 2.40
N CYS A 123 -2.78 -12.31 3.23
CA CYS A 123 -2.39 -13.23 4.29
C CYS A 123 -3.11 -12.87 5.60
N LEU A 124 -4.27 -13.49 5.87
CA LEU A 124 -5.07 -13.21 7.06
C LEU A 124 -4.44 -13.77 8.35
N GLU A 125 -3.64 -14.84 8.27
CA GLU A 125 -2.90 -15.38 9.41
C GLU A 125 -1.79 -14.44 9.92
N SER A 126 -1.40 -13.45 9.10
CA SER A 126 -0.48 -12.38 9.52
C SER A 126 -1.11 -11.38 10.50
N ILE A 127 -2.44 -11.35 10.64
CA ILE A 127 -3.15 -10.41 11.50
C ILE A 127 -3.56 -11.14 12.79
N ASP A 128 -2.85 -10.86 13.88
CA ASP A 128 -3.06 -11.56 15.17
C ASP A 128 -4.30 -11.05 15.93
N ASP A 129 -4.70 -9.79 15.73
CA ASP A 129 -5.90 -9.21 16.34
C ASP A 129 -7.16 -9.60 15.55
N GLU A 130 -8.02 -10.41 16.16
CA GLU A 130 -9.24 -10.91 15.53
C GLU A 130 -10.26 -9.80 15.19
N ASN A 131 -10.27 -8.67 15.92
CA ASN A 131 -11.15 -7.56 15.63
C ASN A 131 -10.65 -6.80 14.39
N GLU A 132 -9.33 -6.53 14.29
CA GLU A 132 -8.73 -5.92 13.11
C GLU A 132 -8.95 -6.80 11.87
N LYS A 133 -8.75 -8.13 11.99
CA LYS A 133 -9.00 -9.11 10.93
C LYS A 133 -10.46 -9.08 10.47
N LYS A 134 -11.42 -9.16 11.39
CA LYS A 134 -12.86 -9.08 11.08
C LYS A 134 -13.25 -7.78 10.39
N LEU A 135 -12.72 -6.64 10.84
CA LEU A 135 -12.97 -5.33 10.21
C LEU A 135 -12.44 -5.28 8.78
N LEU A 136 -11.26 -5.84 8.53
CA LEU A 136 -10.66 -5.91 7.21
C LEU A 136 -11.49 -6.79 6.28
N ILE A 137 -11.84 -8.01 6.69
CA ILE A 137 -12.70 -8.93 5.93
C ILE A 137 -14.05 -8.27 5.62
N LYS A 138 -14.70 -7.66 6.63
CA LYS A 138 -15.96 -6.94 6.43
C LYS A 138 -15.85 -5.81 5.41
N SER A 139 -14.74 -5.07 5.44
CA SER A 139 -14.50 -3.97 4.48
C SER A 139 -14.35 -4.50 3.06
N LEU A 140 -13.58 -5.58 2.86
CA LEU A 140 -13.40 -6.20 1.55
C LEU A 140 -14.72 -6.76 1.00
N ASN A 141 -15.51 -7.45 1.82
CA ASN A 141 -16.82 -7.97 1.45
C ASN A 141 -17.80 -6.85 1.07
N ASN A 142 -17.82 -5.75 1.84
CA ASN A 142 -18.67 -4.59 1.56
C ASN A 142 -18.33 -3.93 0.21
N THR A 143 -17.08 -4.05 -0.23
CA THR A 143 -16.62 -3.56 -1.55
C THR A 143 -16.68 -4.64 -2.63
N LYS A 144 -17.36 -5.78 -2.33
CA LYS A 144 -17.54 -6.93 -3.23
C LYS A 144 -16.25 -7.52 -3.76
N LYS A 145 -15.19 -7.52 -2.94
CA LYS A 145 -13.92 -8.17 -3.28
C LYS A 145 -13.99 -9.64 -2.93
N GLN A 146 -13.67 -10.51 -3.88
CA GLN A 146 -13.34 -11.90 -3.56
C GLN A 146 -12.04 -11.93 -2.76
N ILE A 147 -12.04 -12.58 -1.59
CA ILE A 147 -10.84 -12.75 -0.77
C ILE A 147 -10.14 -14.02 -1.22
N ILE A 148 -8.89 -13.89 -1.65
CA ILE A 148 -7.97 -14.97 -1.95
C ILE A 148 -6.95 -15.00 -0.83
N GLU A 149 -7.12 -15.95 0.08
CA GLU A 149 -6.23 -16.09 1.24
C GLU A 149 -4.93 -16.79 0.83
N ILE A 150 -3.80 -16.25 1.30
CA ILE A 150 -2.47 -16.82 1.12
C ILE A 150 -1.82 -17.04 2.49
N SER A 151 -0.92 -18.02 2.56
CA SER A 151 -0.16 -18.33 3.77
C SER A 151 1.04 -17.40 3.99
N GLU A 152 1.59 -17.37 5.20
CA GLU A 152 2.87 -16.69 5.48
C GLU A 152 4.03 -17.24 4.62
N GLU A 153 4.00 -18.54 4.26
CA GLU A 153 5.00 -19.13 3.38
C GLU A 153 4.90 -18.54 1.95
N GLN A 154 3.68 -18.42 1.44
CA GLN A 154 3.45 -17.77 0.14
C GLN A 154 3.84 -16.28 0.15
N CYS A 155 3.70 -15.58 1.29
CA CYS A 155 4.22 -14.21 1.43
C CYS A 155 5.75 -14.14 1.25
N LYS A 156 6.50 -15.14 1.68
CA LYS A 156 7.97 -15.21 1.46
C LYS A 156 8.32 -15.33 -0.03
N SER A 157 7.42 -15.91 -0.82
CA SER A 157 7.51 -15.99 -2.29
C SER A 157 6.91 -14.78 -3.00
N PHE A 158 6.64 -13.68 -2.29
CA PHE A 158 6.09 -12.43 -2.81
C PHE A 158 4.66 -12.53 -3.37
N VAL A 159 3.87 -13.55 -3.03
CA VAL A 159 2.49 -13.71 -3.51
C VAL A 159 1.58 -12.56 -3.05
N GLY A 160 1.87 -11.92 -1.91
CA GLY A 160 1.18 -10.71 -1.48
C GLY A 160 1.57 -9.43 -2.25
N ASN A 161 2.64 -9.47 -3.06
CA ASN A 161 3.18 -8.29 -3.75
C ASN A 161 2.92 -8.37 -5.27
N MET A 162 1.67 -8.23 -5.64
CA MET A 162 1.23 -8.25 -7.04
C MET A 162 0.57 -6.93 -7.41
N LEU A 163 0.50 -6.64 -8.71
CA LEU A 163 -0.11 -5.43 -9.23
C LEU A 163 -1.01 -5.75 -10.42
N GLN A 164 -2.30 -5.45 -10.31
CA GLN A 164 -3.18 -5.45 -11.46
C GLN A 164 -2.94 -4.19 -12.30
N VAL A 165 -2.73 -4.37 -13.59
CA VAL A 165 -2.63 -3.31 -14.58
C VAL A 165 -3.61 -3.58 -15.71
N LYS A 166 -3.93 -2.55 -16.50
CA LYS A 166 -4.73 -2.69 -17.71
C LYS A 166 -4.09 -1.96 -18.88
N ASN A 167 -4.27 -2.49 -20.06
CA ASN A 167 -3.83 -1.86 -21.30
C ASN A 167 -4.87 -0.84 -21.81
N LYS A 168 -4.59 -0.21 -22.95
CA LYS A 168 -5.50 0.75 -23.60
C LYS A 168 -6.82 0.12 -24.07
N LYS A 169 -6.88 -1.21 -24.23
CA LYS A 169 -8.09 -1.95 -24.61
C LYS A 169 -8.92 -2.39 -23.38
N ASN A 170 -8.47 -2.01 -22.18
CA ASN A 170 -9.03 -2.44 -20.88
C ASN A 170 -8.81 -3.93 -20.54
N ASP A 171 -7.95 -4.66 -21.27
CA ASP A 171 -7.54 -5.99 -20.85
C ASP A 171 -6.75 -5.90 -19.55
N LYS A 172 -7.08 -6.74 -18.59
CA LYS A 172 -6.49 -6.75 -17.24
C LYS A 172 -5.38 -7.81 -17.15
N TYR A 173 -4.27 -7.43 -16.55
CA TYR A 173 -3.12 -8.30 -16.31
C TYR A 173 -2.73 -8.21 -14.85
N LEU A 174 -2.35 -9.35 -14.26
CA LEU A 174 -1.76 -9.40 -12.93
C LEU A 174 -0.24 -9.56 -13.07
N ILE A 175 0.49 -8.54 -12.67
CA ILE A 175 1.96 -8.54 -12.69
C ILE A 175 2.45 -9.11 -11.36
N MET A 176 3.33 -10.10 -11.43
CA MET A 176 3.92 -10.78 -10.27
C MET A 176 5.36 -11.22 -10.55
N SER A 177 6.10 -11.57 -9.52
CA SER A 177 7.42 -12.19 -9.67
C SER A 177 7.29 -13.63 -10.17
N GLU A 178 8.35 -14.17 -10.78
CA GLU A 178 8.39 -15.58 -11.19
C GLU A 178 8.20 -16.53 -10.00
N THR A 179 8.74 -16.18 -8.83
CA THR A 179 8.57 -16.95 -7.60
C THR A 179 7.14 -16.95 -7.07
N ALA A 180 6.36 -15.92 -7.35
CA ALA A 180 4.95 -15.85 -6.96
C ALA A 180 4.03 -16.62 -7.94
N HIS A 181 4.50 -16.85 -9.18
CA HIS A 181 3.76 -17.58 -10.20
C HIS A 181 3.87 -19.10 -10.03
N LYS A 182 4.97 -19.60 -9.45
CA LYS A 182 5.20 -21.04 -9.14
C LYS A 182 4.40 -21.49 -7.92
#